data_6f37bfb14387837490b63f44515a4385
#
_entry.id   6f37bfb14387837490b63f44515a4385
#
_cell.length_a   1.000
_cell.length_b   1.000
_cell.length_c   1.000
_cell.angle_alpha   90.00
_cell.angle_beta   90.00
_cell.angle_gamma   90.00
#
_symmetry.space_group_name_H-M   'P 1'
#
loop_
_entity.id
_entity.type
_entity.pdbx_description
1 polymer ?
#
loop_
_entity_poly.entity_id
_entity_poly.type
_entity_poly.pdbx_seq_one_letter_code
_entity_poly.pdbx_strand_id
1 'polypeptide(L)'
;MATSGGPKIFNDFDLADMYYYVDTANPDCWDGTAIASDTKLYNLAQQDGSEYFYAFDSSTFTTTNYEITRDYIHRKFAAGTANTNWRGNVNKDAFSTGQTGEMSGMVFLKGGIGLTNGQSSQNIYLGGFESRVSFSLASGGTSQRGPGVLVYRNNGSGTLAHRTNSSNPVLTDEWCSVGYSAYVSSTNVLTVAIYKNGINVSQGTYTVNTDSTNTTLPNGSRRVCMGGWSSGYGEFSGQYNNWMFFNKQLDDTDFKQIHNSFKGRYGI
;
A
#
# COMPACT_ATOMS: atom_id res chain seq x y z
N MET A 1 14.84 23.89 -19.87
CA MET A 1 14.03 23.21 -18.85
C MET A 1 13.79 21.80 -19.33
N ALA A 2 14.43 20.82 -18.74
CA ALA A 2 14.18 19.42 -19.07
C ALA A 2 12.87 19.03 -18.37
N THR A 3 11.84 18.80 -19.16
CA THR A 3 10.63 18.16 -18.66
C THR A 3 11.01 16.75 -18.28
N SER A 4 11.05 16.46 -16.99
CA SER A 4 11.23 15.11 -16.48
C SER A 4 10.02 14.28 -16.92
N GLY A 5 10.17 13.61 -18.06
CA GLY A 5 9.16 12.72 -18.59
C GLY A 5 9.16 11.41 -17.83
N GLY A 6 8.59 11.40 -16.62
CA GLY A 6 8.09 10.16 -16.08
C GLY A 6 6.97 9.63 -17.00
N PRO A 7 6.70 8.32 -17.00
CA PRO A 7 5.63 7.79 -17.82
C PRO A 7 4.34 8.56 -17.53
N LYS A 8 3.72 9.11 -18.57
CA LYS A 8 2.44 9.81 -18.46
C LYS A 8 1.34 8.78 -18.19
N ILE A 9 1.27 8.27 -16.98
CA ILE A 9 0.18 7.40 -16.53
C ILE A 9 -1.14 8.18 -16.53
N PHE A 10 -1.01 9.49 -16.41
CA PHE A 10 -2.12 10.39 -16.11
C PHE A 10 -2.98 10.79 -17.31
N ASN A 11 -2.78 10.25 -18.50
CA ASN A 11 -3.70 10.54 -19.59
C ASN A 11 -5.05 9.81 -19.46
N ASP A 12 -5.09 8.73 -18.67
CA ASP A 12 -6.26 7.85 -18.57
C ASP A 12 -6.82 7.74 -17.14
N PHE A 13 -6.09 8.22 -16.12
CA PHE A 13 -6.58 8.28 -14.73
C PHE A 13 -6.81 9.72 -14.33
N ASP A 14 -8.02 10.01 -13.85
CA ASP A 14 -8.30 11.29 -13.22
C ASP A 14 -7.51 11.38 -11.91
N LEU A 15 -6.65 12.39 -11.77
CA LEU A 15 -5.94 12.65 -10.53
C LEU A 15 -6.88 12.89 -9.35
N ALA A 16 -8.12 13.32 -9.62
CA ALA A 16 -9.15 13.48 -8.62
C ALA A 16 -9.54 12.15 -7.94
N ASP A 17 -9.33 11.02 -8.63
CA ASP A 17 -9.56 9.69 -8.09
C ASP A 17 -8.37 9.16 -7.27
N MET A 18 -7.24 9.88 -7.24
CA MET A 18 -6.06 9.48 -6.48
C MET A 18 -5.97 10.21 -5.14
N TYR A 19 -5.94 9.47 -4.07
CA TYR A 19 -5.62 10.02 -2.74
C TYR A 19 -4.13 10.32 -2.59
N TYR A 20 -3.28 9.39 -3.00
CA TYR A 20 -1.84 9.54 -2.91
C TYR A 20 -1.12 8.85 -4.06
N TYR A 21 -0.10 9.52 -4.56
CA TYR A 21 0.89 8.95 -5.46
C TYR A 21 2.30 9.36 -5.03
N VAL A 22 3.14 8.37 -4.80
CA VAL A 22 4.56 8.54 -4.45
C VAL A 22 5.43 7.85 -5.48
N ASP A 23 6.35 8.59 -6.07
CA ASP A 23 7.38 8.09 -6.98
C ASP A 23 8.67 8.87 -6.75
N THR A 24 9.66 8.23 -6.15
CA THR A 24 10.93 8.88 -5.81
C THR A 24 11.79 9.25 -7.03
N ALA A 25 11.47 8.74 -8.22
CA ALA A 25 12.13 9.20 -9.44
C ALA A 25 11.69 10.61 -9.84
N ASN A 26 10.51 11.02 -9.40
CA ASN A 26 10.01 12.36 -9.67
C ASN A 26 10.61 13.36 -8.66
N PRO A 27 11.32 14.42 -9.12
CA PRO A 27 11.90 15.41 -8.22
C PRO A 27 10.85 16.21 -7.42
N ASP A 28 9.62 16.30 -7.89
CA ASP A 28 8.52 16.92 -7.16
C ASP A 28 8.04 16.07 -5.97
N CYS A 29 8.29 14.75 -5.99
CA CYS A 29 8.03 13.86 -4.86
C CYS A 29 9.17 13.90 -3.84
N TRP A 30 10.41 13.81 -4.31
CA TRP A 30 11.59 13.77 -3.48
C TRP A 30 12.76 14.48 -4.19
N ASP A 31 13.34 15.44 -3.52
CA ASP A 31 14.39 16.34 -4.07
C ASP A 31 15.77 15.69 -4.22
N GLY A 32 15.95 14.48 -3.73
CA GLY A 32 17.22 13.75 -3.80
C GLY A 32 18.13 13.98 -2.60
N THR A 33 17.65 14.67 -1.56
CA THR A 33 18.43 14.87 -0.34
C THR A 33 18.63 13.58 0.45
N ALA A 34 19.70 13.54 1.26
CA ALA A 34 19.92 12.41 2.15
C ALA A 34 18.76 12.27 3.15
N ILE A 35 18.42 11.01 3.46
CA ILE A 35 17.34 10.75 4.42
C ILE A 35 17.67 11.31 5.80
N ALA A 36 16.71 12.00 6.38
CA ALA A 36 16.76 12.59 7.73
C ALA A 36 15.38 12.43 8.39
N SER A 37 15.30 12.76 9.67
CA SER A 37 14.06 12.66 10.45
C SER A 37 12.92 13.55 9.94
N ASP A 38 13.23 14.57 9.19
CA ASP A 38 12.29 15.53 8.59
C ASP A 38 12.07 15.31 7.07
N THR A 39 12.66 14.25 6.51
CA THR A 39 12.45 13.91 5.10
C THR A 39 10.97 13.75 4.78
N LYS A 40 10.56 14.37 3.69
CA LYS A 40 9.19 14.31 3.17
C LYS A 40 9.17 13.67 1.79
N LEU A 41 8.11 12.92 1.53
CA LEU A 41 7.76 12.43 0.20
C LEU A 41 6.45 13.09 -0.19
N TYR A 42 6.52 14.06 -1.10
CA TYR A 42 5.35 14.82 -1.51
C TYR A 42 4.39 13.99 -2.36
N ASN A 43 3.11 14.24 -2.16
CA ASN A 43 2.03 13.58 -2.88
C ASN A 43 1.91 14.16 -4.30
N LEU A 44 2.24 13.37 -5.30
CA LEU A 44 2.17 13.79 -6.70
C LEU A 44 0.73 13.88 -7.22
N ALA A 45 -0.25 13.31 -6.51
CA ALA A 45 -1.66 13.46 -6.84
C ALA A 45 -2.19 14.85 -6.44
N GLN A 46 -1.50 15.54 -5.53
CA GLN A 46 -1.81 16.90 -5.09
C GLN A 46 -0.63 17.81 -5.43
N GLN A 47 -0.79 18.63 -6.45
CA GLN A 47 0.32 19.42 -7.03
C GLN A 47 0.69 20.67 -6.21
N ASP A 48 -0.05 20.99 -5.15
CA ASP A 48 0.19 22.19 -4.32
C ASP A 48 1.23 21.97 -3.21
N GLY A 49 1.75 20.75 -3.07
CA GLY A 49 2.74 20.40 -2.04
C GLY A 49 2.20 20.37 -0.61
N SER A 50 0.90 20.52 -0.40
CA SER A 50 0.28 20.52 0.93
C SER A 50 0.24 19.14 1.57
N GLU A 51 0.19 18.09 0.74
CA GLU A 51 0.13 16.71 1.18
C GLU A 51 1.46 15.99 0.97
N TYR A 52 1.89 15.27 2.00
CA TYR A 52 3.13 14.51 1.97
C TYR A 52 3.10 13.36 2.96
N PHE A 53 3.99 12.40 2.74
CA PHE A 53 4.34 11.39 3.75
C PHE A 53 5.56 11.87 4.54
N TYR A 54 5.52 11.66 5.83
CA TYR A 54 6.63 11.91 6.75
C TYR A 54 7.00 10.64 7.52
N ALA A 55 8.23 10.60 8.00
CA ALA A 55 8.72 9.53 8.85
C ALA A 55 7.96 9.50 10.18
N PHE A 56 7.20 8.44 10.43
CA PHE A 56 6.62 8.19 11.75
C PHE A 56 7.68 7.53 12.63
N ASP A 57 7.85 8.03 13.86
CA ASP A 57 8.98 7.71 14.73
C ASP A 57 10.34 8.08 14.10
N SER A 58 10.54 9.38 14.00
CA SER A 58 11.70 10.00 13.35
C SER A 58 13.06 9.55 13.92
N SER A 59 13.10 9.05 15.15
CA SER A 59 14.36 8.60 15.80
C SER A 59 15.03 7.42 15.10
N THR A 60 14.27 6.65 14.35
CA THR A 60 14.73 5.46 13.64
C THR A 60 14.95 5.67 12.14
N PHE A 61 14.53 6.83 11.60
CA PHE A 61 14.77 7.21 10.21
C PHE A 61 16.19 7.73 10.04
N THR A 62 17.11 6.83 9.82
CA THR A 62 18.52 7.11 9.61
C THR A 62 19.00 6.46 8.33
N THR A 63 20.14 6.89 7.78
CA THR A 63 20.77 6.28 6.60
C THR A 63 21.20 4.83 6.84
N THR A 64 21.39 4.42 8.09
CA THR A 64 21.65 3.01 8.46
C THR A 64 20.41 2.15 8.19
N ASN A 65 19.24 2.70 8.43
CA ASN A 65 17.99 1.96 8.47
C ASN A 65 17.18 2.09 7.20
N TYR A 66 17.36 3.19 6.50
CA TYR A 66 16.66 3.51 5.26
C TYR A 66 17.63 4.00 4.20
N GLU A 67 17.24 3.79 2.99
CA GLU A 67 17.83 4.36 1.79
C GLU A 67 16.71 4.82 0.88
N ILE A 68 16.83 6.04 0.35
CA ILE A 68 15.97 6.53 -0.72
C ILE A 68 16.87 6.80 -1.92
N THR A 69 16.45 6.27 -3.04
CA THR A 69 17.06 6.52 -4.34
C THR A 69 15.99 6.98 -5.32
N ARG A 70 16.39 7.32 -6.56
CA ARG A 70 15.43 7.58 -7.63
C ARG A 70 14.64 6.34 -8.06
N ASP A 71 15.12 5.16 -7.71
CA ASP A 71 14.50 3.90 -8.13
C ASP A 71 13.64 3.27 -7.04
N TYR A 72 13.97 3.49 -5.77
CA TYR A 72 13.29 2.84 -4.65
C TYR A 72 13.48 3.55 -3.31
N ILE A 73 12.58 3.22 -2.40
CA ILE A 73 12.74 3.37 -0.97
C ILE A 73 13.11 1.98 -0.43
N HIS A 74 14.21 1.87 0.29
CA HIS A 74 14.67 0.61 0.88
C HIS A 74 14.68 0.71 2.40
N ARG A 75 13.89 -0.14 3.05
CA ARG A 75 13.96 -0.36 4.48
C ARG A 75 14.88 -1.55 4.75
N LYS A 76 15.97 -1.28 5.47
CA LYS A 76 17.09 -2.23 5.69
C LYS A 76 16.93 -3.11 6.93
N PHE A 77 15.91 -2.88 7.74
CA PHE A 77 15.66 -3.67 8.94
C PHE A 77 15.04 -5.03 8.65
N ALA A 78 15.25 -5.96 9.58
CA ALA A 78 14.39 -7.13 9.68
C ALA A 78 12.96 -6.71 10.03
N ALA A 79 11.97 -7.38 9.44
CA ALA A 79 10.57 -7.12 9.72
C ALA A 79 10.27 -7.25 11.23
N GLY A 80 9.51 -6.30 11.76
CA GLY A 80 9.04 -6.34 13.15
C GLY A 80 10.00 -5.78 14.21
N THR A 81 11.09 -5.12 13.82
CA THR A 81 12.09 -4.62 14.78
C THR A 81 11.92 -3.16 15.19
N ALA A 82 11.11 -2.38 14.51
CA ALA A 82 10.87 -0.97 14.86
C ALA A 82 9.56 -0.44 14.26
N ASN A 83 8.92 0.51 14.95
CA ASN A 83 7.68 1.19 14.53
C ASN A 83 7.95 2.24 13.45
N THR A 84 8.56 1.88 12.35
CA THR A 84 8.97 2.82 11.32
C THR A 84 8.18 2.65 10.06
N ASN A 85 7.32 3.59 9.80
CA ASN A 85 6.60 3.68 8.54
C ASN A 85 6.49 5.13 8.07
N TRP A 86 6.15 5.29 6.82
CA TRP A 86 5.77 6.58 6.28
C TRP A 86 4.29 6.81 6.55
N ARG A 87 3.95 7.99 7.06
CA ARG A 87 2.58 8.36 7.39
C ARG A 87 2.19 9.63 6.65
N GLY A 88 1.05 9.61 5.99
CA GLY A 88 0.48 10.80 5.36
C GLY A 88 0.14 11.88 6.40
N ASN A 89 0.41 13.12 6.07
CA ASN A 89 0.12 14.26 6.96
C ASN A 89 -1.38 14.61 7.03
N VAL A 90 -2.16 14.16 6.05
CA VAL A 90 -3.60 14.39 5.96
C VAL A 90 -4.37 13.08 6.11
N ASN A 91 -5.51 13.12 6.76
CA ASN A 91 -6.43 12.00 6.83
C ASN A 91 -7.23 11.87 5.54
N LYS A 92 -7.46 10.64 5.10
CA LYS A 92 -8.33 10.32 3.96
C LYS A 92 -9.40 9.32 4.39
N ASP A 93 -10.55 9.35 3.75
CA ASP A 93 -11.63 8.41 4.03
C ASP A 93 -11.34 7.05 3.42
N ALA A 94 -11.39 6.01 4.24
CA ALA A 94 -11.21 4.64 3.77
C ALA A 94 -12.43 4.12 2.99
N PHE A 95 -13.62 4.48 3.45
CA PHE A 95 -14.91 4.23 2.79
C PHE A 95 -15.83 5.40 3.10
N SER A 96 -16.78 5.67 2.21
CA SER A 96 -17.74 6.76 2.42
C SER A 96 -18.65 6.52 3.63
N THR A 97 -19.21 7.60 4.15
CA THR A 97 -20.26 7.53 5.15
C THR A 97 -21.46 6.78 4.57
N GLY A 98 -21.93 5.74 5.26
CA GLY A 98 -23.04 4.90 4.78
C GLY A 98 -22.64 3.52 4.33
N GLN A 99 -21.36 3.15 4.53
CA GLN A 99 -20.82 1.79 4.29
C GLN A 99 -20.82 1.36 2.80
N THR A 100 -20.93 2.30 1.90
CA THR A 100 -20.65 2.10 0.48
C THR A 100 -19.35 2.82 0.16
N GLY A 101 -18.62 2.34 -0.79
CA GLY A 101 -17.40 3.01 -1.22
C GLY A 101 -16.47 2.10 -1.98
N GLU A 102 -15.50 2.73 -2.53
CA GLU A 102 -14.52 2.13 -3.41
C GLU A 102 -13.13 2.54 -2.96
N MET A 103 -12.18 1.65 -3.09
CA MET A 103 -10.77 1.99 -2.93
C MET A 103 -9.90 1.00 -3.65
N SER A 104 -8.76 1.45 -4.07
CA SER A 104 -7.72 0.60 -4.61
C SER A 104 -6.34 1.08 -4.17
N GLY A 105 -5.38 0.19 -4.21
CA GLY A 105 -3.99 0.53 -3.99
C GLY A 105 -3.07 -0.36 -4.80
N MET A 106 -1.91 0.19 -5.16
CA MET A 106 -0.87 -0.54 -5.87
C MET A 106 0.50 -0.07 -5.46
N VAL A 107 1.46 -0.98 -5.43
CA VAL A 107 2.86 -0.70 -5.17
C VAL A 107 3.75 -1.63 -6.00
N PHE A 108 4.89 -1.11 -6.43
CA PHE A 108 5.99 -1.92 -6.96
C PHE A 108 6.95 -2.22 -5.83
N LEU A 109 7.30 -3.48 -5.65
CA LEU A 109 8.14 -3.91 -4.55
C LEU A 109 9.06 -5.08 -4.95
N LYS A 110 10.17 -5.14 -4.25
CA LYS A 110 11.08 -6.28 -4.24
C LYS A 110 11.28 -6.70 -2.80
N GLY A 111 11.00 -7.94 -2.51
CA GLY A 111 11.09 -8.47 -1.16
C GLY A 111 12.49 -8.40 -0.59
N GLY A 112 12.59 -8.27 0.72
CA GLY A 112 13.82 -8.14 1.48
C GLY A 112 13.91 -9.11 2.65
N ILE A 113 14.85 -8.83 3.54
CA ILE A 113 15.08 -9.57 4.78
C ILE A 113 13.76 -9.62 5.59
N GLY A 114 13.33 -10.81 5.97
CA GLY A 114 12.13 -11.01 6.79
C GLY A 114 10.92 -11.58 6.05
N LEU A 115 10.93 -11.65 4.72
CA LEU A 115 9.90 -12.41 4.00
C LEU A 115 10.06 -13.92 4.21
N THR A 116 11.27 -14.36 4.54
CA THR A 116 11.63 -15.78 4.75
C THR A 116 11.85 -16.15 6.21
N ASN A 117 12.03 -15.19 7.11
CA ASN A 117 12.44 -15.48 8.48
C ASN A 117 11.25 -15.60 9.43
N GLY A 118 10.85 -16.83 9.73
CA GLY A 118 10.39 -17.30 11.05
C GLY A 118 9.18 -16.67 11.73
N GLN A 119 8.69 -15.55 11.28
CA GLN A 119 7.43 -15.00 11.76
C GLN A 119 6.26 -15.63 10.97
N SER A 120 6.14 -16.92 11.11
CA SER A 120 5.21 -17.76 10.35
C SER A 120 3.73 -17.42 10.54
N SER A 121 3.38 -16.58 11.51
CA SER A 121 2.00 -16.27 11.87
C SER A 121 1.61 -14.79 11.67
N GLN A 122 2.54 -13.90 11.35
CA GLN A 122 2.23 -12.47 11.26
C GLN A 122 2.17 -11.97 9.82
N ASN A 123 1.22 -11.08 9.54
CA ASN A 123 1.18 -10.36 8.28
C ASN A 123 2.34 -9.35 8.24
N ILE A 124 2.94 -9.20 7.07
CA ILE A 124 3.86 -8.09 6.80
C ILE A 124 3.05 -7.00 6.12
N TYR A 125 2.93 -5.88 6.78
CA TYR A 125 2.14 -4.76 6.27
C TYR A 125 2.94 -3.96 5.25
N LEU A 126 2.36 -3.82 4.07
CA LEU A 126 2.87 -2.94 3.03
C LEU A 126 2.44 -1.50 3.28
N GLY A 127 1.20 -1.32 3.74
CA GLY A 127 0.62 -0.01 3.99
C GLY A 127 -0.90 -0.06 4.02
N GLY A 128 -1.55 1.07 3.83
CA GLY A 128 -3.01 1.20 3.79
C GLY A 128 -3.53 2.31 4.69
N PHE A 129 -4.80 2.22 5.06
CA PHE A 129 -5.48 3.19 5.93
C PHE A 129 -5.43 2.71 7.38
N GLU A 130 -4.82 3.51 8.24
CA GLU A 130 -4.58 3.20 9.64
C GLU A 130 -5.86 2.71 10.35
N SER A 131 -5.79 1.48 10.90
CA SER A 131 -6.91 0.83 11.61
C SER A 131 -8.20 0.67 10.79
N ARG A 132 -8.11 0.67 9.47
CA ARG A 132 -9.27 0.51 8.58
C ARG A 132 -9.03 -0.55 7.52
N VAL A 133 -8.11 -0.30 6.61
CA VAL A 133 -7.76 -1.23 5.55
C VAL A 133 -6.25 -1.35 5.51
N SER A 134 -5.72 -2.54 5.64
CA SER A 134 -4.30 -2.78 5.44
C SER A 134 -4.06 -3.68 4.24
N PHE A 135 -3.08 -3.28 3.46
CA PHE A 135 -2.50 -4.08 2.42
C PHE A 135 -1.26 -4.78 2.98
N SER A 136 -1.15 -6.07 2.79
CA SER A 136 -0.15 -6.87 3.47
C SER A 136 0.36 -8.02 2.60
N LEU A 137 1.50 -8.57 2.99
CA LEU A 137 1.95 -9.88 2.56
C LEU A 137 1.55 -10.88 3.64
N ALA A 138 0.64 -11.76 3.30
CA ALA A 138 0.08 -12.72 4.22
C ALA A 138 0.93 -13.98 4.31
N SER A 139 1.13 -14.49 5.51
CA SER A 139 1.73 -15.79 5.74
C SER A 139 0.69 -16.90 5.59
N GLY A 140 0.96 -17.86 4.71
CA GLY A 140 0.21 -19.11 4.62
C GLY A 140 0.76 -20.24 5.48
N GLY A 141 1.60 -19.94 6.47
CA GLY A 141 2.31 -20.96 7.27
C GLY A 141 3.58 -21.50 6.60
N THR A 142 3.92 -21.01 5.42
CA THR A 142 5.13 -21.36 4.67
C THR A 142 6.10 -20.18 4.63
N SER A 143 7.32 -20.40 4.15
CA SER A 143 8.32 -19.35 3.91
C SER A 143 7.92 -18.34 2.81
N GLN A 144 6.88 -18.62 2.06
CA GLN A 144 6.41 -17.79 0.97
C GLN A 144 5.17 -16.98 1.38
N ARG A 145 5.12 -15.72 1.00
CA ARG A 145 4.05 -14.79 1.34
C ARG A 145 3.44 -14.20 0.07
N GLY A 146 2.14 -14.30 -0.04
CA GLY A 146 1.37 -13.67 -1.11
C GLY A 146 0.69 -12.38 -0.65
N PRO A 147 0.30 -11.50 -1.59
CA PRO A 147 -0.43 -10.30 -1.26
C PRO A 147 -1.79 -10.60 -0.63
N GLY A 148 -2.22 -9.72 0.24
CA GLY A 148 -3.50 -9.83 0.94
C GLY A 148 -4.00 -8.50 1.46
N VAL A 149 -5.31 -8.42 1.66
CA VAL A 149 -5.99 -7.26 2.21
C VAL A 149 -6.69 -7.66 3.50
N LEU A 150 -6.55 -6.83 4.50
CA LEU A 150 -7.26 -6.93 5.76
C LEU A 150 -8.17 -5.71 5.89
N VAL A 151 -9.46 -5.93 6.00
CA VAL A 151 -10.44 -4.89 6.30
C VAL A 151 -10.84 -5.04 7.77
N TYR A 152 -10.54 -4.04 8.58
CA TYR A 152 -10.83 -4.07 10.01
C TYR A 152 -12.31 -3.76 10.25
N ARG A 153 -12.92 -4.45 11.18
CA ARG A 153 -14.30 -4.16 11.63
C ARG A 153 -14.31 -2.97 12.58
N ASN A 154 -15.41 -2.23 12.58
CA ASN A 154 -15.51 -0.98 13.34
C ASN A 154 -15.45 -1.16 14.87
N ASN A 155 -15.77 -2.34 15.37
CA ASN A 155 -15.76 -2.65 16.80
C ASN A 155 -14.41 -3.18 17.35
N GLY A 156 -13.36 -3.18 16.52
CA GLY A 156 -12.03 -3.65 16.92
C GLY A 156 -11.89 -5.17 17.12
N SER A 157 -12.97 -5.94 17.01
CA SER A 157 -12.97 -7.39 17.34
C SER A 157 -12.94 -8.30 16.13
N GLY A 158 -12.25 -7.92 15.07
CA GLY A 158 -12.02 -8.83 13.95
C GLY A 158 -11.67 -8.15 12.64
N THR A 159 -11.15 -8.93 11.75
CA THR A 159 -10.79 -8.50 10.41
C THR A 159 -11.43 -9.42 9.38
N LEU A 160 -11.91 -8.84 8.27
CA LEU A 160 -12.13 -9.57 7.06
C LEU A 160 -10.80 -9.66 6.33
N ALA A 161 -10.33 -10.87 6.09
CA ALA A 161 -9.05 -11.09 5.44
C ALA A 161 -9.25 -11.78 4.10
N HIS A 162 -8.73 -11.19 3.03
CA HIS A 162 -8.62 -11.82 1.72
C HIS A 162 -7.14 -11.95 1.36
N ARG A 163 -6.69 -13.17 1.02
CA ARG A 163 -5.27 -13.49 0.87
C ARG A 163 -5.04 -14.48 -0.24
N THR A 164 -3.93 -14.34 -0.95
CA THR A 164 -3.49 -15.33 -1.95
C THR A 164 -2.63 -16.44 -1.36
N ASN A 165 -2.16 -16.27 -0.14
CA ASN A 165 -1.22 -17.20 0.51
C ASN A 165 0.02 -17.49 -0.35
N SER A 166 0.50 -18.74 -0.33
CA SER A 166 1.70 -19.15 -1.07
C SER A 166 1.51 -19.39 -2.57
N SER A 167 0.27 -19.34 -3.08
CA SER A 167 0.02 -19.60 -4.50
C SER A 167 0.52 -18.49 -5.43
N ASN A 168 0.66 -17.27 -4.90
CA ASN A 168 1.17 -16.12 -5.63
C ASN A 168 2.24 -15.39 -4.80
N PRO A 169 3.38 -16.01 -4.53
CA PRO A 169 4.36 -15.47 -3.61
C PRO A 169 5.03 -14.22 -4.16
N VAL A 170 5.35 -13.29 -3.27
CA VAL A 170 6.33 -12.24 -3.52
C VAL A 170 7.70 -12.79 -3.20
N LEU A 171 8.57 -12.81 -4.19
CA LEU A 171 9.92 -13.37 -4.05
C LEU A 171 10.90 -12.30 -3.56
N THR A 172 11.95 -12.74 -2.88
CA THR A 172 12.93 -11.84 -2.26
C THR A 172 13.81 -11.11 -3.27
N ASP A 173 14.06 -11.72 -4.42
CA ASP A 173 15.05 -11.24 -5.38
C ASP A 173 14.45 -10.66 -6.67
N GLU A 174 13.13 -10.61 -6.75
CA GLU A 174 12.43 -10.17 -7.94
C GLU A 174 11.51 -8.99 -7.64
N TRP A 175 11.51 -8.00 -8.52
CA TRP A 175 10.49 -6.98 -8.53
C TRP A 175 9.15 -7.56 -8.95
N CYS A 176 8.10 -7.07 -8.33
CA CYS A 176 6.73 -7.31 -8.79
C CYS A 176 5.86 -6.10 -8.44
N SER A 177 4.77 -5.94 -9.15
CA SER A 177 3.70 -5.09 -8.67
C SER A 177 2.68 -5.92 -7.91
N VAL A 178 2.17 -5.37 -6.81
CA VAL A 178 1.04 -5.93 -6.08
C VAL A 178 -0.01 -4.85 -5.87
N GLY A 179 -1.27 -5.24 -5.93
CA GLY A 179 -2.37 -4.31 -5.81
C GLY A 179 -3.60 -4.96 -5.21
N TYR A 180 -4.55 -4.13 -4.82
CA TYR A 180 -5.86 -4.55 -4.37
C TYR A 180 -6.93 -3.58 -4.85
N SER A 181 -8.13 -4.09 -4.99
CA SER A 181 -9.35 -3.34 -5.18
C SER A 181 -10.37 -3.80 -4.14
N ALA A 182 -11.07 -2.87 -3.51
CA ALA A 182 -12.12 -3.15 -2.55
C ALA A 182 -13.33 -2.29 -2.85
N TYR A 183 -14.48 -2.93 -2.98
CA TYR A 183 -15.75 -2.28 -3.30
C TYR A 183 -16.85 -2.78 -2.40
N VAL A 184 -17.65 -1.87 -1.88
CA VAL A 184 -18.85 -2.19 -1.09
C VAL A 184 -20.10 -1.76 -1.84
N SER A 185 -20.90 -2.73 -2.22
CA SER A 185 -22.17 -2.50 -2.91
C SER A 185 -23.26 -1.99 -1.95
N SER A 186 -24.34 -1.44 -2.53
CA SER A 186 -25.53 -1.03 -1.80
C SER A 186 -26.24 -2.17 -1.06
N THR A 187 -25.90 -3.43 -1.38
CA THR A 187 -26.43 -4.63 -0.72
C THR A 187 -25.54 -5.14 0.42
N ASN A 188 -24.63 -4.30 0.90
CA ASN A 188 -23.68 -4.65 1.98
C ASN A 188 -22.79 -5.84 1.66
N VAL A 189 -22.38 -5.98 0.42
CA VAL A 189 -21.41 -6.97 -0.02
C VAL A 189 -20.09 -6.27 -0.29
N LEU A 190 -19.07 -6.61 0.49
CA LEU A 190 -17.69 -6.23 0.22
C LEU A 190 -17.10 -7.21 -0.78
N THR A 191 -16.67 -6.72 -1.92
CA THR A 191 -15.85 -7.47 -2.87
C THR A 191 -14.40 -6.98 -2.76
N VAL A 192 -13.46 -7.91 -2.66
CA VAL A 192 -12.03 -7.63 -2.64
C VAL A 192 -11.36 -8.44 -3.73
N ALA A 193 -10.57 -7.78 -4.56
CA ALA A 193 -9.71 -8.42 -5.53
C ALA A 193 -8.24 -8.11 -5.25
N ILE A 194 -7.36 -9.06 -5.53
CA ILE A 194 -5.92 -8.95 -5.34
C ILE A 194 -5.22 -9.14 -6.68
N TYR A 195 -4.26 -8.29 -6.94
CA TYR A 195 -3.51 -8.27 -8.19
C TYR A 195 -2.03 -8.49 -7.94
N LYS A 196 -1.41 -9.24 -8.84
CA LYS A 196 0.05 -9.36 -8.94
C LYS A 196 0.46 -9.23 -10.40
N ASN A 197 1.43 -8.37 -10.67
CA ASN A 197 1.92 -8.07 -12.01
C ASN A 197 0.79 -7.70 -12.99
N GLY A 198 -0.17 -6.90 -12.50
CA GLY A 198 -1.31 -6.44 -13.29
C GLY A 198 -2.39 -7.50 -13.57
N ILE A 199 -2.29 -8.69 -12.97
CA ILE A 199 -3.22 -9.80 -13.16
C ILE A 199 -3.99 -10.05 -11.86
N ASN A 200 -5.31 -10.21 -11.95
CA ASN A 200 -6.15 -10.64 -10.84
C ASN A 200 -5.77 -12.08 -10.45
N VAL A 201 -5.28 -12.24 -9.25
CA VAL A 201 -4.81 -13.54 -8.74
C VAL A 201 -5.72 -14.14 -7.67
N SER A 202 -6.65 -13.34 -7.15
CA SER A 202 -7.64 -13.80 -6.18
C SER A 202 -8.75 -12.77 -5.99
N GLN A 203 -9.98 -13.24 -5.86
CA GLN A 203 -11.14 -12.41 -5.56
C GLN A 203 -12.02 -13.10 -4.52
N GLY A 204 -12.62 -12.34 -3.63
CA GLY A 204 -13.56 -12.82 -2.63
C GLY A 204 -14.66 -11.82 -2.33
N THR A 205 -15.79 -12.34 -1.86
CA THR A 205 -16.94 -11.55 -1.43
C THR A 205 -17.28 -11.85 0.02
N TYR A 206 -17.66 -10.83 0.76
CA TYR A 206 -17.97 -10.92 2.18
C TYR A 206 -19.23 -10.13 2.49
N THR A 207 -20.16 -10.72 3.25
CA THR A 207 -21.31 -9.97 3.74
C THR A 207 -20.86 -9.03 4.84
N VAL A 208 -21.18 -7.76 4.69
CA VAL A 208 -20.92 -6.71 5.67
C VAL A 208 -22.26 -6.32 6.26
N ASN A 209 -22.56 -6.73 7.49
CA ASN A 209 -23.82 -6.38 8.11
C ASN A 209 -23.87 -4.91 8.50
N THR A 210 -25.05 -4.32 8.30
CA THR A 210 -25.39 -2.96 8.78
C THR A 210 -25.67 -2.92 10.27
N ASP A 211 -25.84 -4.08 10.91
CA ASP A 211 -26.13 -4.16 12.34
C ASP A 211 -24.92 -3.82 13.20
N SER A 212 -25.19 -3.00 14.18
CA SER A 212 -24.27 -2.27 15.05
C SER A 212 -23.31 -3.13 15.89
N THR A 213 -23.35 -4.44 15.77
CA THR A 213 -22.64 -5.28 16.73
C THR A 213 -21.36 -5.93 16.23
N ASN A 214 -21.16 -6.25 14.92
CA ASN A 214 -19.96 -6.99 14.57
C ASN A 214 -19.44 -6.92 13.12
N THR A 215 -20.07 -6.20 12.21
CA THR A 215 -19.77 -6.34 10.79
C THR A 215 -19.75 -5.03 10.00
N THR A 216 -19.84 -3.88 10.69
CA THR A 216 -19.72 -2.58 10.03
C THR A 216 -18.32 -2.36 9.51
N LEU A 217 -18.25 -1.94 8.26
CA LEU A 217 -16.98 -1.47 7.67
C LEU A 217 -16.44 -0.28 8.47
N PRO A 218 -15.14 -0.15 8.53
CA PRO A 218 -14.54 1.00 9.15
C PRO A 218 -14.87 2.24 8.31
N ASN A 219 -15.61 3.15 8.88
CA ASN A 219 -15.86 4.48 8.33
C ASN A 219 -14.95 5.53 8.97
N GLY A 220 -14.80 6.65 8.31
CA GLY A 220 -14.08 7.82 8.80
C GLY A 220 -12.64 7.93 8.32
N SER A 221 -12.17 9.16 8.41
CA SER A 221 -10.85 9.56 7.95
C SER A 221 -9.73 8.97 8.78
N ARG A 222 -8.72 8.44 8.11
CA ARG A 222 -7.49 7.94 8.71
C ARG A 222 -6.28 8.31 7.88
N ARG A 223 -5.12 8.31 8.51
CA ARG A 223 -3.87 8.49 7.80
C ARG A 223 -3.56 7.30 6.94
N VAL A 224 -3.04 7.55 5.77
CA VAL A 224 -2.47 6.52 4.90
C VAL A 224 -1.06 6.23 5.37
N CYS A 225 -0.69 4.96 5.41
CA CYS A 225 0.65 4.50 5.77
C CYS A 225 1.30 3.77 4.59
N MET A 226 2.62 3.86 4.48
CA MET A 226 3.44 3.10 3.53
C MET A 226 4.56 2.38 4.27
N GLY A 227 4.92 1.17 3.82
CA GLY A 227 6.04 0.39 4.34
C GLY A 227 5.79 -0.23 5.71
N GLY A 228 4.58 -0.12 6.27
CA GLY A 228 4.24 -0.67 7.57
C GLY A 228 2.89 -0.23 8.10
N TRP A 229 2.64 -0.56 9.35
CA TRP A 229 1.41 -0.26 10.09
C TRP A 229 1.70 0.63 11.30
N SER A 230 0.70 1.33 11.80
CA SER A 230 0.85 2.33 12.86
C SER A 230 1.29 1.81 14.23
N SER A 231 1.26 0.49 14.46
CA SER A 231 1.46 -0.11 15.78
C SER A 231 2.64 -1.06 15.92
N GLY A 232 3.60 -1.03 14.99
CA GLY A 232 4.88 -1.72 15.18
C GLY A 232 4.93 -3.22 14.94
N TYR A 233 3.95 -3.75 14.26
CA TYR A 233 3.94 -5.16 13.92
C TYR A 233 4.02 -5.36 12.39
N GLY A 234 5.00 -6.16 11.96
CA GLY A 234 5.02 -6.71 10.61
C GLY A 234 5.32 -5.71 9.50
N GLU A 235 6.20 -4.74 9.71
CA GLU A 235 6.58 -3.81 8.66
C GLU A 235 7.36 -4.50 7.54
N PHE A 236 7.13 -4.03 6.32
CA PHE A 236 7.81 -4.52 5.14
C PHE A 236 9.29 -4.14 5.16
N SER A 237 10.16 -5.11 5.02
CA SER A 237 11.59 -4.93 4.81
C SER A 237 11.92 -5.28 3.36
N GLY A 238 12.47 -4.34 2.62
CA GLY A 238 12.76 -4.50 1.20
C GLY A 238 12.72 -3.17 0.45
N GLN A 239 12.72 -3.26 -0.86
CA GLN A 239 12.65 -2.11 -1.75
C GLN A 239 11.22 -1.94 -2.24
N TYR A 240 10.73 -0.70 -2.32
CA TYR A 240 9.42 -0.37 -2.86
C TYR A 240 9.41 1.03 -3.45
N ASN A 241 8.53 1.25 -4.40
CA ASN A 241 8.26 2.56 -4.99
C ASN A 241 6.91 2.55 -5.73
N ASN A 242 6.55 3.68 -6.32
CA ASN A 242 5.29 3.87 -7.03
C ASN A 242 4.09 3.41 -6.19
N TRP A 243 3.99 3.97 -4.97
CA TRP A 243 2.80 3.82 -4.16
C TRP A 243 1.66 4.66 -4.70
N MET A 244 0.54 4.01 -4.98
CA MET A 244 -0.69 4.62 -5.47
C MET A 244 -1.86 4.19 -4.61
N PHE A 245 -2.65 5.15 -4.17
CA PHE A 245 -3.90 4.93 -3.47
C PHE A 245 -5.01 5.68 -4.18
N PHE A 246 -6.12 5.00 -4.46
CA PHE A 246 -7.26 5.52 -5.18
C PHE A 246 -8.51 5.46 -4.30
N ASN A 247 -9.40 6.45 -4.45
CA ASN A 247 -10.76 6.46 -3.91
C ASN A 247 -11.77 5.83 -4.88
N LYS A 248 -11.29 4.97 -5.76
CA LYS A 248 -12.02 4.31 -6.83
C LYS A 248 -11.72 2.83 -6.87
N GLN A 249 -12.68 2.04 -7.26
CA GLN A 249 -12.45 0.66 -7.66
C GLN A 249 -11.73 0.63 -9.02
N LEU A 250 -10.50 0.16 -9.02
CA LEU A 250 -9.79 -0.17 -10.25
C LEU A 250 -10.15 -1.59 -10.70
N ASP A 251 -10.29 -1.77 -12.00
CA ASP A 251 -10.57 -3.06 -12.61
C ASP A 251 -9.31 -3.77 -13.15
N ASP A 252 -9.48 -4.92 -13.78
CA ASP A 252 -8.40 -5.71 -14.36
C ASP A 252 -7.63 -4.95 -15.44
N THR A 253 -8.30 -4.10 -16.20
CA THR A 253 -7.70 -3.28 -17.26
C THR A 253 -6.82 -2.19 -16.65
N ASP A 254 -7.31 -1.52 -15.64
CA ASP A 254 -6.61 -0.46 -14.91
C ASP A 254 -5.30 -1.00 -14.29
N PHE A 255 -5.38 -2.11 -13.54
CA PHE A 255 -4.20 -2.71 -12.91
C PHE A 255 -3.17 -3.17 -13.94
N LYS A 256 -3.62 -3.74 -15.06
CA LYS A 256 -2.74 -4.16 -16.15
C LYS A 256 -2.07 -2.97 -16.81
N GLN A 257 -2.80 -1.88 -17.02
CA GLN A 257 -2.28 -0.65 -17.61
C GLN A 257 -1.22 -0.01 -16.71
N ILE A 258 -1.50 0.14 -15.41
CA ILE A 258 -0.54 0.67 -14.44
C ILE A 258 0.72 -0.22 -14.41
N HIS A 259 0.56 -1.53 -14.31
CA HIS A 259 1.70 -2.45 -14.34
C HIS A 259 2.54 -2.28 -15.60
N ASN A 260 1.92 -2.25 -16.77
CA ASN A 260 2.62 -2.12 -18.05
C ASN A 260 3.35 -0.78 -18.19
N SER A 261 2.84 0.28 -17.57
CA SER A 261 3.46 1.61 -17.59
C SER A 261 4.79 1.67 -16.83
N PHE A 262 4.95 0.83 -15.81
CA PHE A 262 6.14 0.84 -14.95
C PHE A 262 7.02 -0.40 -15.05
N LYS A 263 6.52 -1.52 -15.56
CA LYS A 263 7.27 -2.79 -15.55
C LYS A 263 8.67 -2.70 -16.14
N GLY A 264 8.85 -1.91 -17.21
CA GLY A 264 10.15 -1.71 -17.85
C GLY A 264 11.19 -1.06 -16.94
N ARG A 265 10.76 -0.19 -16.00
CA ARG A 265 11.63 0.42 -15.00
C ARG A 265 12.18 -0.60 -14.00
N TYR A 266 11.43 -1.64 -13.71
CA TYR A 266 11.76 -2.67 -12.73
C TYR A 266 12.27 -3.97 -13.37
N GLY A 267 12.31 -4.05 -14.69
CA GLY A 267 12.78 -5.24 -15.41
C GLY A 267 11.82 -6.44 -15.32
N ILE A 268 10.52 -6.20 -15.22
CA ILE A 268 9.46 -7.23 -15.09
C ILE A 268 8.44 -7.17 -16.23
#